data_77752434d076d06d53c38b475a4eeb91
#
_entry.id   77752434d076d06d53c38b475a4eeb91
#
_cell.length_a   1.000
_cell.length_b   1.000
_cell.length_c   1.000
_cell.angle_alpha   90.00
_cell.angle_beta   90.00
_cell.angle_gamma   90.00
#
_symmetry.space_group_name_H-M   'P 1'
#
loop_
_entity.id
_entity.type
_entity.pdbx_description
1 polymer ?
#
loop_
_entity_poly.entity_id
_entity_poly.type
_entity_poly.pdbx_seq_one_letter_code
_entity_poly.pdbx_strand_id
1 'polypeptide(L)'
;MASFSVHFLGCKVSHTDAQALRERLVRDGHREVDGGGDVAVVNTCCVTNEGLAKSRQAAARAARSHARVYVTGCGARLSETAFAGLPANVTVVPGQIEQAVETVAGDVGAIACVQADARLDRVRAFVKIQDGCSFSCAFCV
;
A
#
# COMPACT_ATOMS: atom_id res chain seq x y z
N MET A 1 12.36 4.20 -15.63
CA MET A 1 12.29 3.10 -14.66
C MET A 1 12.31 3.74 -13.28
N ALA A 2 11.19 3.65 -12.55
CA ALA A 2 11.13 4.19 -11.20
C ALA A 2 11.57 3.13 -10.17
N SER A 3 12.17 3.60 -9.09
CA SER A 3 12.43 2.78 -7.90
C SER A 3 11.28 2.92 -6.91
N PHE A 4 10.83 1.81 -6.34
CA PHE A 4 9.74 1.84 -5.38
C PHE A 4 10.03 0.97 -4.15
N SER A 5 9.40 1.33 -3.03
CA SER A 5 9.37 0.52 -1.82
C SER A 5 7.94 0.30 -1.34
N VAL A 6 7.67 -0.88 -0.76
CA VAL A 6 6.37 -1.21 -0.19
C VAL A 6 6.52 -1.40 1.32
N HIS A 7 5.87 -0.53 2.08
CA HIS A 7 5.81 -0.60 3.53
C HIS A 7 4.46 -1.21 3.94
N PHE A 8 4.55 -2.35 4.57
CA PHE A 8 3.38 -3.10 5.01
C PHE A 8 3.16 -2.94 6.52
N LEU A 9 1.96 -2.49 6.88
CA LEU A 9 1.50 -2.38 8.25
C LEU A 9 0.08 -2.96 8.32
N GLY A 10 -0.07 -4.11 8.97
CA GLY A 10 -1.41 -4.68 9.09
C GLY A 10 -1.46 -6.19 9.28
N CYS A 11 -2.60 -6.76 8.93
CA CYS A 11 -2.92 -8.16 9.07
C CYS A 11 -2.54 -8.97 7.82
N LYS A 12 -2.80 -10.28 7.85
CA LYS A 12 -2.52 -11.18 6.73
C LYS A 12 -3.24 -10.78 5.43
N VAL A 13 -4.44 -10.20 5.53
CA VAL A 13 -5.20 -9.73 4.36
C VAL A 13 -4.49 -8.52 3.73
N SER A 14 -4.09 -7.54 4.53
CA SER A 14 -3.32 -6.39 4.03
C SER A 14 -1.98 -6.79 3.39
N HIS A 15 -1.42 -7.94 3.78
CA HIS A 15 -0.22 -8.47 3.15
C HIS A 15 -0.47 -8.88 1.69
N THR A 16 -1.62 -9.49 1.39
CA THR A 16 -1.99 -9.84 0.00
C THR A 16 -2.18 -8.59 -0.86
N ASP A 17 -2.74 -7.53 -0.27
CA ASP A 17 -2.93 -6.25 -0.94
C ASP A 17 -1.59 -5.59 -1.29
N ALA A 18 -0.66 -5.58 -0.33
CA ALA A 18 0.70 -5.08 -0.55
C ALA A 18 1.44 -5.89 -1.61
N GLN A 19 1.22 -7.20 -1.63
CA GLN A 19 1.82 -8.09 -2.63
C GLN A 19 1.26 -7.82 -4.05
N ALA A 20 -0.05 -7.60 -4.17
CA ALA A 20 -0.67 -7.26 -5.45
C ALA A 20 -0.11 -5.96 -6.05
N LEU A 21 0.10 -4.94 -5.22
CA LEU A 21 0.76 -3.69 -5.62
C LEU A 21 2.21 -3.93 -6.08
N ARG A 22 2.96 -4.69 -5.31
CA ARG A 22 4.35 -5.05 -5.64
C ARG A 22 4.45 -5.73 -6.99
N GLU A 23 3.63 -6.77 -7.20
CA GLU A 23 3.60 -7.54 -8.44
C GLU A 23 3.22 -6.69 -9.65
N ARG A 24 2.28 -5.76 -9.48
CA ARG A 24 1.88 -4.86 -10.55
C ARG A 24 3.02 -3.92 -10.94
N LEU A 25 3.66 -3.26 -9.98
CA LEU A 25 4.75 -2.32 -10.26
C LEU A 25 5.97 -3.02 -10.86
N VAL A 26 6.29 -4.23 -10.40
CA VAL A 26 7.37 -5.03 -11.00
C VAL A 26 7.02 -5.42 -12.44
N ARG A 27 5.79 -5.84 -12.70
CA ARG A 27 5.30 -6.17 -14.05
C ARG A 27 5.35 -4.96 -14.98
N ASP A 28 5.08 -3.77 -14.48
CA ASP A 28 5.13 -2.51 -15.22
C ASP A 28 6.57 -2.02 -15.45
N GLY A 29 7.60 -2.79 -15.03
CA GLY A 29 9.02 -2.55 -15.29
C GLY A 29 9.72 -1.68 -14.24
N HIS A 30 9.13 -1.50 -13.06
CA HIS A 30 9.75 -0.76 -11.96
C HIS A 30 10.56 -1.69 -11.06
N ARG A 31 11.51 -1.11 -10.31
CA ARG A 31 12.41 -1.86 -9.44
C ARG A 31 12.10 -1.61 -7.97
N GLU A 32 11.88 -2.69 -7.22
CA GLU A 32 11.75 -2.62 -5.77
C GLU A 32 13.12 -2.38 -5.10
N VAL A 33 13.11 -1.51 -4.08
CA VAL A 33 14.26 -1.16 -3.25
C VAL A 33 13.88 -1.21 -1.77
N ASP A 34 14.85 -1.51 -0.90
CA ASP A 34 14.60 -1.67 0.53
C ASP A 34 14.43 -0.35 1.31
N GLY A 35 14.67 0.79 0.68
CA GLY A 35 14.48 2.10 1.28
C GLY A 35 15.02 3.22 0.40
N GLY A 36 14.38 4.37 0.48
CA GLY A 36 14.61 5.47 -0.44
C GLY A 36 14.16 5.12 -1.87
N GLY A 37 13.92 6.11 -2.68
CA GLY A 37 13.52 5.89 -4.06
C GLY A 37 12.52 6.92 -4.57
N ASP A 38 11.99 6.67 -5.76
CA ASP A 38 11.04 7.59 -6.38
C ASP A 38 9.65 7.50 -5.73
N VAL A 39 9.24 6.29 -5.37
CA VAL A 39 7.88 6.00 -4.89
C VAL A 39 7.91 5.13 -3.65
N ALA A 40 7.11 5.47 -2.64
CA ALA A 40 6.76 4.59 -1.54
C ALA A 40 5.28 4.29 -1.54
N VAL A 41 4.93 3.03 -1.29
CA VAL A 41 3.55 2.64 -1.01
C VAL A 41 3.46 2.17 0.44
N VAL A 42 2.60 2.81 1.23
CA VAL A 42 2.36 2.49 2.63
C VAL A 42 0.97 1.86 2.75
N ASN A 43 0.93 0.56 2.91
CA ASN A 43 -0.32 -0.16 3.14
C ASN A 43 -0.64 -0.16 4.64
N THR A 44 -1.77 0.44 5.01
CA THR A 44 -2.09 0.86 6.37
C THR A 44 -3.08 -0.04 7.08
N CYS A 45 -3.03 -0.02 8.41
CA CYS A 45 -3.93 -0.73 9.30
C CYS A 45 -4.85 0.24 10.03
N CYS A 46 -6.11 -0.18 10.30
CA CYS A 46 -7.10 0.59 11.08
C CYS A 46 -7.65 -0.18 12.28
N VAL A 47 -7.22 -1.42 12.51
CA VAL A 47 -7.80 -2.30 13.54
C VAL A 47 -7.59 -1.75 14.96
N THR A 48 -6.51 -1.01 15.17
CA THR A 48 -6.21 -0.35 16.45
C THR A 48 -5.76 1.09 16.23
N ASN A 49 -6.00 1.94 17.22
CA ASN A 49 -5.47 3.32 17.23
C ASN A 49 -3.94 3.35 17.12
N GLU A 50 -3.27 2.38 17.75
CA GLU A 50 -1.82 2.22 17.62
C GLU A 50 -1.39 1.86 16.20
N GLY A 51 -2.12 0.97 15.53
CA GLY A 51 -1.89 0.61 14.13
C GLY A 51 -2.04 1.80 13.20
N LEU A 52 -3.06 2.64 13.43
CA LEU A 52 -3.27 3.86 12.68
C LEU A 52 -2.16 4.89 12.93
N ALA A 53 -1.75 5.08 14.18
CA ALA A 53 -0.64 5.97 14.53
C ALA A 53 0.68 5.51 13.89
N LYS A 54 0.99 4.22 13.93
CA LYS A 54 2.16 3.63 13.26
C LYS A 54 2.11 3.81 11.74
N SER A 55 0.93 3.65 11.14
CA SER A 55 0.71 3.87 9.71
C SER A 55 1.00 5.32 9.30
N ARG A 56 0.49 6.28 10.09
CA ARG A 56 0.78 7.70 9.90
C ARG A 56 2.28 8.03 10.03
N GLN A 57 2.95 7.47 11.05
CA GLN A 57 4.39 7.65 11.24
C GLN A 57 5.20 7.05 10.09
N ALA A 58 4.78 5.89 9.57
CA ALA A 58 5.44 5.26 8.43
C ALA A 58 5.30 6.13 7.17
N ALA A 59 4.11 6.67 6.88
CA ALA A 59 3.89 7.59 5.78
C ALA A 59 4.74 8.87 5.91
N ALA A 60 4.80 9.47 7.11
CA ALA A 60 5.62 10.65 7.36
C ALA A 60 7.12 10.38 7.22
N ARG A 61 7.59 9.18 7.59
CA ARG A 61 9.00 8.77 7.39
C ARG A 61 9.30 8.55 5.92
N ALA A 62 8.42 7.84 5.21
CA ALA A 62 8.58 7.59 3.78
C ALA A 62 8.63 8.90 2.98
N ALA A 63 7.84 9.91 3.38
CA ALA A 63 7.80 11.21 2.73
C ALA A 63 9.14 11.98 2.78
N ARG A 64 10.05 11.62 3.71
CA ARG A 64 11.37 12.24 3.82
C ARG A 64 12.41 11.64 2.87
N SER A 65 12.18 10.43 2.39
CA SER A 65 13.13 9.65 1.60
C SER A 65 12.65 9.28 0.21
N HIS A 66 11.41 9.63 -0.14
CA HIS A 66 10.80 9.33 -1.43
C HIS A 66 10.18 10.59 -2.05
N ALA A 67 10.23 10.66 -3.37
CA ALA A 67 9.64 11.78 -4.10
C ALA A 67 8.09 11.78 -4.01
N ARG A 68 7.48 10.60 -4.03
CA ARG A 68 6.02 10.40 -3.90
C ARG A 68 5.72 9.27 -2.94
N VAL A 69 4.67 9.44 -2.14
CA VAL A 69 4.19 8.43 -1.19
C VAL A 69 2.70 8.21 -1.37
N TYR A 70 2.30 6.98 -1.53
CA TYR A 70 0.89 6.58 -1.60
C TYR A 70 0.50 5.83 -0.33
N VAL A 71 -0.55 6.30 0.32
CA VAL A 71 -1.12 5.68 1.53
C VAL A 71 -2.37 4.94 1.12
N THR A 72 -2.37 3.62 1.29
CA THR A 72 -3.47 2.73 0.90
C THR A 72 -3.89 1.83 2.07
N GLY A 73 -4.86 0.95 1.83
CA GLY A 73 -5.29 -0.06 2.79
C GLY A 73 -6.40 0.41 3.72
N CYS A 74 -6.69 -0.41 4.74
CA CYS A 74 -7.84 -0.20 5.63
C CYS A 74 -7.81 1.15 6.35
N GLY A 75 -6.65 1.63 6.76
CA GLY A 75 -6.52 2.93 7.42
C GLY A 75 -6.91 4.09 6.51
N ALA A 76 -6.44 4.09 5.27
CA ALA A 76 -6.77 5.09 4.27
C ALA A 76 -8.28 5.08 3.92
N ARG A 77 -8.89 3.89 3.87
CA ARG A 77 -10.30 3.70 3.52
C ARG A 77 -11.27 4.14 4.61
N LEU A 78 -10.94 3.91 5.88
CA LEU A 78 -11.84 4.20 7.00
C LEU A 78 -11.63 5.57 7.61
N SER A 79 -10.49 6.19 7.42
CA SER A 79 -10.18 7.46 8.06
C SER A 79 -9.17 8.29 7.24
N GLU A 80 -9.64 8.88 6.14
CA GLU A 80 -8.81 9.83 5.36
C GLU A 80 -8.29 10.97 6.24
N THR A 81 -9.11 11.44 7.18
CA THR A 81 -8.76 12.53 8.09
C THR A 81 -7.60 12.18 9.02
N ALA A 82 -7.41 10.89 9.32
CA ALA A 82 -6.27 10.44 10.12
C ALA A 82 -4.91 10.71 9.46
N PHE A 83 -4.89 10.89 8.14
CA PHE A 83 -3.71 11.20 7.35
C PHE A 83 -3.61 12.69 6.97
N ALA A 84 -4.52 13.52 7.47
CA ALA A 84 -4.47 14.97 7.25
C ALA A 84 -3.19 15.57 7.86
N GLY A 85 -2.66 16.62 7.21
CA GLY A 85 -1.44 17.31 7.64
C GLY A 85 -0.14 16.54 7.41
N LEU A 86 -0.15 15.48 6.61
CA LEU A 86 1.08 14.87 6.07
C LEU A 86 1.70 15.79 5.00
N PRO A 87 3.00 15.62 4.68
CA PRO A 87 3.67 16.38 3.64
C PRO A 87 2.96 16.32 2.29
N ALA A 88 3.13 17.34 1.45
CA ALA A 88 2.43 17.48 0.17
C ALA A 88 2.74 16.37 -0.86
N ASN A 89 3.85 15.64 -0.68
CA ASN A 89 4.21 14.50 -1.51
C ASN A 89 3.53 13.18 -1.07
N VAL A 90 2.61 13.23 -0.09
CA VAL A 90 1.81 12.08 0.36
C VAL A 90 0.41 12.18 -0.22
N THR A 91 0.02 11.17 -0.99
CA THR A 91 -1.32 11.01 -1.55
C THR A 91 -2.04 9.89 -0.83
N VAL A 92 -3.18 10.16 -0.25
CA VAL A 92 -4.05 9.14 0.33
C VAL A 92 -4.94 8.58 -0.79
N VAL A 93 -4.91 7.27 -0.97
CA VAL A 93 -5.72 6.56 -1.97
C VAL A 93 -6.72 5.68 -1.22
N PRO A 94 -7.90 6.24 -0.90
CA PRO A 94 -8.98 5.46 -0.29
C PRO A 94 -9.59 4.54 -1.33
N GLY A 95 -10.08 3.40 -0.90
CA GLY A 95 -10.75 2.48 -1.79
C GLY A 95 -10.28 1.04 -1.64
N GLN A 96 -10.80 0.21 -2.53
CA GLN A 96 -10.38 -1.19 -2.60
C GLN A 96 -8.99 -1.29 -3.24
N ILE A 97 -8.33 -2.43 -3.01
CA ILE A 97 -6.96 -2.62 -3.47
C ILE A 97 -6.82 -2.48 -4.98
N GLU A 98 -7.80 -2.93 -5.73
CA GLU A 98 -7.80 -2.86 -7.19
C GLU A 98 -7.72 -1.39 -7.66
N GLN A 99 -8.50 -0.51 -7.04
CA GLN A 99 -8.48 0.93 -7.34
C GLN A 99 -7.14 1.56 -6.93
N ALA A 100 -6.61 1.16 -5.77
CA ALA A 100 -5.32 1.66 -5.32
C ALA A 100 -4.18 1.22 -6.25
N VAL A 101 -4.21 -0.03 -6.71
CA VAL A 101 -3.26 -0.57 -7.69
C VAL A 101 -3.32 0.21 -8.99
N GLU A 102 -4.51 0.44 -9.55
CA GLU A 102 -4.67 1.20 -10.80
C GLU A 102 -4.23 2.66 -10.64
N THR A 103 -4.57 3.30 -9.53
CA THR A 103 -4.16 4.69 -9.27
C THR A 103 -2.64 4.82 -9.19
N VAL A 104 -1.99 3.99 -8.37
CA VAL A 104 -0.53 4.03 -8.19
C VAL A 104 0.19 3.67 -9.50
N ALA A 105 -0.25 2.61 -10.18
CA ALA A 105 0.35 2.19 -11.44
C ALA A 105 0.15 3.23 -12.54
N GLY A 106 -1.03 3.86 -12.61
CA GLY A 106 -1.30 4.94 -13.55
C GLY A 106 -0.41 6.16 -13.35
N ASP A 107 -0.23 6.58 -12.09
CA ASP A 107 0.61 7.73 -11.74
C ASP A 107 2.11 7.48 -11.93
N VAL A 108 2.55 6.25 -11.71
CA VAL A 108 3.97 5.87 -11.89
C VAL A 108 4.27 5.60 -13.37
N GLY A 109 3.29 5.13 -14.12
CA GLY A 109 3.36 4.82 -15.55
C GLY A 109 4.09 3.51 -15.85
N ALA A 110 3.62 2.77 -16.84
CA ALA A 110 4.29 1.55 -17.29
C ALA A 110 5.44 1.88 -18.25
N ILE A 111 6.57 1.21 -18.07
CA ILE A 111 7.76 1.38 -18.94
C ILE A 111 7.91 0.21 -19.91
N ALA A 112 7.63 -1.00 -19.44
CA ALA A 112 7.66 -2.23 -20.23
C ALA A 112 6.90 -3.33 -19.50
N CYS A 113 6.18 -4.18 -20.23
CA CYS A 113 5.65 -5.41 -19.66
C CYS A 113 6.79 -6.42 -19.49
N VAL A 114 7.28 -6.60 -18.29
CA VAL A 114 8.33 -7.57 -17.98
C VAL A 114 7.67 -8.73 -17.22
N GLN A 115 7.94 -9.97 -17.68
CA GLN A 115 7.68 -11.14 -16.84
C GLN A 115 8.77 -11.18 -15.76
N ALA A 116 8.53 -10.50 -14.65
CA ALA A 116 9.43 -10.49 -13.53
C ALA A 116 8.76 -11.20 -12.35
N ASP A 117 9.48 -12.11 -11.73
CA ASP A 117 9.07 -12.71 -10.47
C ASP A 117 9.16 -11.67 -9.36
N ALA A 118 8.02 -11.20 -8.89
CA ALA A 118 7.97 -10.38 -7.70
C ALA A 118 8.46 -11.20 -6.49
N ARG A 119 9.27 -10.60 -5.65
CA ARG A 119 9.78 -11.25 -4.43
C ARG A 119 8.63 -11.76 -3.58
N LEU A 120 8.62 -13.04 -3.32
CA LEU A 120 7.73 -13.66 -2.33
C LEU A 120 8.39 -13.56 -0.96
N ASP A 121 7.90 -12.69 -0.11
CA ASP A 121 8.43 -12.49 1.25
C ASP A 121 8.22 -13.70 2.18
N ARG A 122 7.40 -14.66 1.78
CA ARG A 122 7.02 -15.79 2.65
C ARG A 122 6.87 -17.08 1.89
N VAL A 123 7.18 -18.19 2.59
CA VAL A 123 6.99 -19.57 2.10
C VAL A 123 5.51 -19.97 2.04
N ARG A 124 4.61 -19.22 2.69
CA ARG A 124 3.17 -19.50 2.71
C ARG A 124 2.43 -18.55 1.77
N ALA A 125 1.65 -19.12 0.85
CA ALA A 125 0.72 -18.37 0.04
C ALA A 125 -0.51 -17.97 0.87
N PHE A 126 -0.91 -16.71 0.78
CA PHE A 126 -2.18 -16.23 1.30
C PHE A 126 -3.10 -15.97 0.12
N VAL A 127 -4.30 -16.54 0.17
CA VAL A 127 -5.34 -16.32 -0.84
C VAL A 127 -6.45 -15.52 -0.18
N LYS A 128 -6.68 -14.32 -0.68
CA LYS A 128 -7.80 -13.47 -0.26
C LYS A 128 -9.06 -13.98 -0.96
N ILE A 129 -10.02 -14.48 -0.19
CA ILE A 129 -11.26 -15.05 -0.73
C ILE A 129 -12.45 -14.09 -0.65
N GLN A 130 -12.33 -12.99 0.12
CA GLN A 130 -13.40 -12.02 0.32
C GLN A 130 -12.80 -10.65 0.66
N ASP A 131 -13.43 -9.60 0.14
CA ASP A 131 -13.17 -8.21 0.53
C ASP A 131 -14.47 -7.57 1.03
N GLY A 132 -14.48 -7.22 2.32
CA GLY A 132 -15.67 -6.72 2.98
C GLY A 132 -16.66 -7.82 3.39
N CYS A 133 -17.73 -7.42 4.00
CA CYS A 133 -18.79 -8.29 4.52
C CYS A 133 -20.11 -7.53 4.51
N SER A 134 -21.22 -8.21 4.20
CA SER A 134 -22.57 -7.63 4.25
C SER A 134 -23.27 -7.79 5.61
N PHE A 135 -22.60 -8.40 6.59
CA PHE A 135 -23.14 -8.54 7.94
C PHE A 135 -22.78 -7.34 8.83
N SER A 136 -23.65 -7.04 9.80
CA SER A 136 -23.46 -6.01 10.82
C SER A 136 -23.24 -6.67 12.18
N CYS A 137 -22.01 -7.03 12.50
CA CYS A 137 -21.68 -7.61 13.80
C CYS A 137 -21.32 -6.52 14.81
N ALA A 138 -21.74 -6.69 16.06
CA ALA A 138 -21.48 -5.72 17.12
C ALA A 138 -19.97 -5.48 17.42
N PHE A 139 -19.11 -6.41 17.04
CA PHE A 139 -17.65 -6.35 17.20
C PHE A 139 -16.91 -6.06 15.87
N CYS A 140 -17.63 -5.67 14.83
CA CYS A 140 -17.02 -5.35 13.53
C CYS A 140 -16.37 -3.98 13.55
N VAL A 141 -15.19 -3.87 13.01
CA VAL A 141 -14.42 -2.63 12.85
C VAL A 141 -14.79 -1.92 11.55
#